data_1c45a5e6f95ab0cf0afd32606d76e73c
#
_entry.id   1c45a5e6f95ab0cf0afd32606d76e73c
#
_cell.length_a   1.000
_cell.length_b   1.000
_cell.length_c   1.000
_cell.angle_alpha   90.00
_cell.angle_beta   90.00
_cell.angle_gamma   90.00
#
_symmetry.space_group_name_H-M   'P 1'
#
loop_
_entity.id
_entity.type
_entity.pdbx_description
1 polymer ?
#
loop_
_entity_poly.entity_id
_entity_poly.type
_entity_poly.pdbx_seq_one_letter_code
_entity_poly.pdbx_strand_id
1 'polypeptide(L)'
;SATEIEKAKAKITAYSKLVAGTASAVVGGDVNTAANAATVAVENNSLFQPQTTLEAGVRNAILRGDIQELRLLLGEANFSTADAAYAQRILASMEKIGESNSRLLAERYGVDWLNKVHHIFKGHQGSIGNTLIQKSGSMGNAVVATQKAVDALKLTKTGNYPVTVTVNGITVIVRVYVNNGVSRIATILKM
;
A
#
# COMPACT_ATOMS: atom_id res chain seq x y z
N SER A 1 23.94 -18.70 0.42
CA SER A 1 24.54 -17.95 1.54
C SER A 1 23.96 -16.55 1.63
N ALA A 2 24.06 -15.87 2.77
CA ALA A 2 23.60 -14.47 2.93
C ALA A 2 24.20 -13.56 1.85
N THR A 3 25.45 -13.78 1.48
CA THR A 3 26.16 -13.02 0.44
C THR A 3 25.55 -13.20 -0.96
N GLU A 4 25.01 -14.35 -1.29
CA GLU A 4 24.36 -14.59 -2.59
C GLU A 4 22.99 -13.93 -2.66
N ILE A 5 22.27 -13.89 -1.54
CA ILE A 5 20.98 -13.18 -1.42
C ILE A 5 21.20 -11.69 -1.61
N GLU A 6 22.19 -11.08 -0.97
CA GLU A 6 22.53 -9.66 -1.14
C GLU A 6 22.96 -9.33 -2.58
N LYS A 7 23.74 -10.19 -3.23
CA LYS A 7 24.07 -10.04 -4.65
C LYS A 7 22.85 -10.14 -5.55
N ALA A 8 21.91 -11.06 -5.25
CA ALA A 8 20.68 -11.18 -6.01
C ALA A 8 19.77 -9.95 -5.83
N LYS A 9 19.61 -9.46 -4.60
CA LYS A 9 18.89 -8.19 -4.32
C LYS A 9 19.50 -7.02 -5.08
N ALA A 10 20.82 -6.86 -5.03
CA ALA A 10 21.51 -5.78 -5.74
C ALA A 10 21.29 -5.83 -7.26
N LYS A 11 21.32 -7.03 -7.86
CA LYS A 11 21.00 -7.21 -9.28
C LYS A 11 19.56 -6.84 -9.59
N ILE A 12 18.59 -7.33 -8.81
CA ILE A 12 17.17 -7.03 -9.01
C ILE A 12 16.92 -5.52 -8.89
N THR A 13 17.50 -4.88 -7.88
CA THR A 13 17.40 -3.43 -7.70
C THR A 13 17.96 -2.67 -8.89
N ALA A 14 19.14 -3.07 -9.41
CA ALA A 14 19.75 -2.45 -10.58
C ALA A 14 18.88 -2.59 -11.84
N TYR A 15 18.32 -3.79 -12.09
CA TYR A 15 17.40 -4.02 -13.19
C TYR A 15 16.10 -3.21 -13.04
N SER A 16 15.53 -3.18 -11.86
CA SER A 16 14.30 -2.41 -11.59
C SER A 16 14.50 -0.91 -11.80
N LYS A 17 15.65 -0.37 -11.38
CA LYS A 17 16.03 1.03 -11.63
C LYS A 17 16.17 1.32 -13.12
N LEU A 18 16.83 0.43 -13.85
CA LEU A 18 17.04 0.58 -15.29
C LEU A 18 15.71 0.55 -16.05
N VAL A 19 14.84 -0.42 -15.76
CA VAL A 19 13.53 -0.56 -16.40
C VAL A 19 12.64 0.64 -16.08
N ALA A 20 12.55 1.06 -14.81
CA ALA A 20 11.74 2.19 -14.39
C ALA A 20 12.26 3.51 -14.99
N GLY A 21 13.58 3.69 -15.00
CA GLY A 21 14.22 4.87 -15.62
C GLY A 21 13.98 4.95 -17.12
N THR A 22 14.11 3.82 -17.84
CA THR A 22 13.87 3.76 -19.30
C THR A 22 12.40 4.02 -19.64
N ALA A 23 11.47 3.41 -18.90
CA ALA A 23 10.05 3.63 -19.11
C ALA A 23 9.66 5.10 -18.83
N SER A 24 10.21 5.70 -17.78
CA SER A 24 9.97 7.11 -17.44
C SER A 24 10.53 8.06 -18.50
N ALA A 25 11.73 7.78 -19.03
CA ALA A 25 12.34 8.58 -20.09
C ALA A 25 11.50 8.55 -21.39
N VAL A 26 10.96 7.38 -21.74
CA VAL A 26 10.13 7.21 -22.95
C VAL A 26 8.84 8.04 -22.88
N VAL A 27 8.25 8.19 -21.68
CA VAL A 27 7.01 8.95 -21.48
C VAL A 27 7.24 10.40 -21.01
N GLY A 28 8.49 10.87 -20.99
CA GLY A 28 8.83 12.24 -20.57
C GLY A 28 8.72 12.48 -19.07
N GLY A 29 8.77 11.43 -18.26
CA GLY A 29 8.72 11.51 -16.80
C GLY A 29 10.09 11.67 -16.15
N ASP A 30 10.10 11.95 -14.84
CA ASP A 30 11.33 12.04 -14.04
C ASP A 30 11.93 10.64 -13.80
N VAL A 31 13.06 10.40 -14.47
CA VAL A 31 13.82 9.14 -14.42
C VAL A 31 14.30 8.81 -12.99
N ASN A 32 14.74 9.82 -12.24
CA ASN A 32 15.26 9.63 -10.88
C ASN A 32 14.14 9.25 -9.91
N THR A 33 13.00 9.91 -10.00
CA THR A 33 11.83 9.57 -9.17
C THR A 33 11.32 8.16 -9.46
N ALA A 34 11.26 7.74 -10.72
CA ALA A 34 10.86 6.39 -11.11
C ALA A 34 11.87 5.33 -10.64
N ALA A 35 13.18 5.59 -10.80
CA ALA A 35 14.22 4.69 -10.33
C ALA A 35 14.24 4.55 -8.81
N ASN A 36 14.03 5.64 -8.07
CA ASN A 36 13.92 5.61 -6.60
C ASN A 36 12.67 4.85 -6.15
N ALA A 37 11.54 5.04 -6.81
CA ALA A 37 10.31 4.27 -6.51
C ALA A 37 10.52 2.76 -6.73
N ALA A 38 11.23 2.37 -7.81
CA ALA A 38 11.58 0.98 -8.06
C ALA A 38 12.53 0.41 -6.99
N THR A 39 13.48 1.19 -6.52
CA THR A 39 14.38 0.79 -5.41
C THR A 39 13.60 0.53 -4.14
N VAL A 40 12.74 1.45 -3.74
CA VAL A 40 11.87 1.29 -2.56
C VAL A 40 10.98 0.05 -2.69
N ALA A 41 10.46 -0.23 -3.88
CA ALA A 41 9.65 -1.41 -4.12
C ALA A 41 10.44 -2.72 -3.93
N VAL A 42 11.70 -2.77 -4.38
CA VAL A 42 12.58 -3.94 -4.24
C VAL A 42 13.08 -4.09 -2.81
N GLU A 43 13.47 -2.99 -2.17
CA GLU A 43 13.93 -2.99 -0.77
C GLU A 43 12.83 -3.43 0.20
N ASN A 44 11.57 -3.09 -0.09
CA ASN A 44 10.41 -3.51 0.71
C ASN A 44 9.94 -4.93 0.43
N ASN A 45 10.56 -5.64 -0.50
CA ASN A 45 10.15 -6.98 -0.91
C ASN A 45 10.53 -8.07 0.10
N SER A 46 11.37 -7.77 1.09
CA SER A 46 11.74 -8.71 2.15
C SER A 46 10.54 -9.16 2.98
N LEU A 47 9.58 -8.26 3.24
CA LEU A 47 8.32 -8.60 3.93
C LEU A 47 7.35 -9.40 3.06
N PHE A 48 7.56 -9.46 1.75
CA PHE A 48 6.81 -10.33 0.83
C PHE A 48 7.32 -11.77 0.83
N GLN A 49 8.65 -11.91 0.87
CA GLN A 49 9.36 -13.19 0.96
C GLN A 49 10.30 -13.12 2.17
N PRO A 50 9.76 -13.29 3.38
CA PRO A 50 10.54 -13.12 4.59
C PRO A 50 11.72 -14.09 4.61
N GLN A 51 12.91 -13.56 4.85
CA GLN A 51 14.17 -14.31 4.92
C GLN A 51 14.52 -14.72 6.37
N THR A 52 13.89 -14.07 7.33
CA THR A 52 14.11 -14.30 8.76
C THR A 52 12.80 -14.64 9.48
N THR A 53 12.91 -15.27 10.63
CA THR A 53 11.77 -15.56 11.51
C THR A 53 11.04 -14.28 11.94
N LEU A 54 11.80 -13.21 12.17
CA LEU A 54 11.24 -11.92 12.57
C LEU A 54 10.43 -11.27 11.44
N GLU A 55 10.96 -11.26 10.20
CA GLU A 55 10.22 -10.77 9.03
C GLU A 55 8.95 -11.60 8.77
N ALA A 56 9.02 -12.92 8.95
CA ALA A 56 7.86 -13.79 8.86
C ALA A 56 6.83 -13.47 9.95
N GLY A 57 7.27 -13.20 11.18
CA GLY A 57 6.43 -12.77 12.29
C GLY A 57 5.71 -11.46 11.98
N VAL A 58 6.43 -10.45 11.51
CA VAL A 58 5.86 -9.15 11.11
C VAL A 58 4.81 -9.32 10.01
N ARG A 59 5.13 -10.07 8.96
CA ARG A 59 4.19 -10.34 7.88
C ARG A 59 2.92 -11.04 8.38
N ASN A 60 3.06 -12.02 9.25
CA ASN A 60 1.95 -12.76 9.82
C ASN A 60 1.09 -11.89 10.74
N ALA A 61 1.70 -11.02 11.57
CA ALA A 61 0.96 -10.06 12.39
C ALA A 61 0.13 -9.11 11.51
N ILE A 62 0.69 -8.61 10.41
CA ILE A 62 -0.04 -7.75 9.45
C ILE A 62 -1.22 -8.51 8.82
N LEU A 63 -1.02 -9.76 8.36
CA LEU A 63 -2.06 -10.57 7.74
C LEU A 63 -3.21 -10.90 8.70
N ARG A 64 -2.90 -11.10 9.99
CA ARG A 64 -3.92 -11.30 11.03
C ARG A 64 -4.59 -10.01 11.49
N GLY A 65 -4.05 -8.85 11.12
CA GLY A 65 -4.49 -7.56 11.63
C GLY A 65 -4.07 -7.31 13.08
N ASP A 66 -3.08 -8.05 13.60
CA ASP A 66 -2.64 -8.01 14.98
C ASP A 66 -1.72 -6.82 15.24
N ILE A 67 -2.32 -5.69 15.63
CA ILE A 67 -1.61 -4.43 15.89
C ILE A 67 -0.67 -4.56 17.10
N GLN A 68 -1.07 -5.30 18.12
CA GLN A 68 -0.26 -5.43 19.34
C GLN A 68 1.00 -6.24 19.09
N GLU A 69 0.86 -7.39 18.43
CA GLU A 69 2.01 -8.21 18.04
C GLU A 69 2.94 -7.46 17.10
N LEU A 70 2.38 -6.73 16.12
CA LEU A 70 3.20 -5.93 15.21
C LEU A 70 4.01 -4.87 15.95
N ARG A 71 3.45 -4.19 16.97
CA ARG A 71 4.19 -3.25 17.81
C ARG A 71 5.34 -3.92 18.57
N LEU A 72 5.08 -5.11 19.14
CA LEU A 72 6.12 -5.85 19.89
C LEU A 72 7.27 -6.24 18.96
N LEU A 73 6.97 -6.82 17.81
CA LEU A 73 7.97 -7.23 16.83
C LEU A 73 8.80 -6.06 16.29
N LEU A 74 8.19 -4.89 16.10
CA LEU A 74 8.91 -3.69 15.66
C LEU A 74 9.78 -3.07 16.75
N GLY A 75 9.54 -3.39 18.03
CA GLY A 75 10.39 -3.02 19.15
C GLY A 75 11.64 -3.91 19.27
N GLU A 76 11.65 -5.08 18.66
CA GLU A 76 12.79 -5.99 18.60
C GLU A 76 13.79 -5.55 17.52
N ALA A 77 14.88 -4.94 17.92
CA ALA A 77 15.71 -4.00 17.17
C ALA A 77 16.68 -4.56 16.12
N ASN A 78 16.29 -5.45 15.20
CA ASN A 78 17.22 -5.97 14.18
C ASN A 78 16.70 -5.87 12.72
N PHE A 79 15.77 -4.98 12.45
CA PHE A 79 15.37 -4.69 11.07
C PHE A 79 16.36 -3.77 10.37
N SER A 80 16.49 -3.92 9.05
CA SER A 80 17.07 -2.84 8.25
C SER A 80 16.23 -1.56 8.44
N THR A 81 16.86 -0.40 8.37
CA THR A 81 16.16 0.89 8.53
C THR A 81 14.99 1.04 7.55
N ALA A 82 15.13 0.50 6.34
CA ALA A 82 14.11 0.54 5.29
C ALA A 82 12.90 -0.35 5.64
N ASP A 83 13.14 -1.58 6.11
CA ASP A 83 12.08 -2.53 6.48
C ASP A 83 11.33 -2.06 7.73
N ALA A 84 12.05 -1.53 8.73
CA ALA A 84 11.44 -0.94 9.91
C ALA A 84 10.54 0.24 9.55
N ALA A 85 11.00 1.16 8.71
CA ALA A 85 10.21 2.30 8.26
C ALA A 85 8.98 1.87 7.45
N TYR A 86 9.10 0.82 6.64
CA TYR A 86 7.98 0.26 5.89
C TYR A 86 6.94 -0.36 6.81
N ALA A 87 7.34 -1.22 7.74
CA ALA A 87 6.45 -1.85 8.70
C ALA A 87 5.79 -0.85 9.65
N GLN A 88 6.50 0.21 10.05
CA GLN A 88 5.93 1.31 10.83
C GLN A 88 4.84 2.07 10.06
N ARG A 89 4.99 2.30 8.74
CA ARG A 89 3.92 2.91 7.93
C ARG A 89 2.69 2.01 7.83
N ILE A 90 2.88 0.69 7.73
CA ILE A 90 1.78 -0.28 7.77
C ILE A 90 1.09 -0.23 9.14
N LEU A 91 1.85 -0.27 10.24
CA LEU A 91 1.31 -0.15 11.59
C LEU A 91 0.46 1.13 11.75
N ALA A 92 0.98 2.28 11.32
CA ALA A 92 0.23 3.54 11.35
C ALA A 92 -1.06 3.52 10.52
N SER A 93 -1.08 2.76 9.42
CA SER A 93 -2.30 2.52 8.64
C SER A 93 -3.28 1.62 9.40
N MET A 94 -2.81 0.50 9.97
CA MET A 94 -3.63 -0.45 10.73
C MET A 94 -4.28 0.21 11.94
N GLU A 95 -3.55 1.05 12.68
CA GLU A 95 -4.06 1.81 13.82
C GLU A 95 -5.22 2.75 13.44
N LYS A 96 -5.16 3.34 12.24
CA LYS A 96 -6.22 4.23 11.75
C LYS A 96 -7.45 3.51 11.26
N ILE A 97 -7.29 2.33 10.67
CA ILE A 97 -8.40 1.59 10.05
C ILE A 97 -8.95 0.48 10.94
N GLY A 98 -8.21 0.08 11.99
CA GLY A 98 -8.58 -0.98 12.94
C GLY A 98 -8.24 -2.38 12.45
N GLU A 99 -8.11 -3.31 13.40
CA GLU A 99 -7.64 -4.69 13.16
C GLU A 99 -8.46 -5.46 12.14
N SER A 100 -9.79 -5.47 12.30
CA SER A 100 -10.70 -6.21 11.40
C SER A 100 -10.60 -5.72 9.96
N ASN A 101 -10.54 -4.40 9.76
CA ASN A 101 -10.39 -3.82 8.42
C ASN A 101 -8.99 -4.07 7.86
N SER A 102 -7.96 -4.01 8.70
CA SER A 102 -6.57 -4.32 8.31
C SER A 102 -6.45 -5.74 7.78
N ARG A 103 -6.99 -6.72 8.52
CA ARG A 103 -7.00 -8.12 8.09
C ARG A 103 -7.73 -8.30 6.76
N LEU A 104 -8.96 -7.80 6.66
CA LEU A 104 -9.75 -7.90 5.43
C LEU A 104 -9.00 -7.34 4.20
N LEU A 105 -8.38 -6.18 4.37
CA LEU A 105 -7.70 -5.48 3.28
C LEU A 105 -6.36 -6.14 2.93
N ALA A 106 -5.60 -6.63 3.92
CA ALA A 106 -4.35 -7.36 3.71
C ALA A 106 -4.57 -8.68 2.97
N GLU A 107 -5.58 -9.47 3.39
CA GLU A 107 -5.94 -10.73 2.76
C GLU A 107 -6.35 -10.55 1.29
N ARG A 108 -7.14 -9.51 1.00
CA ARG A 108 -7.73 -9.33 -0.32
C ARG A 108 -6.83 -8.57 -1.30
N TYR A 109 -6.09 -7.56 -0.84
CA TYR A 109 -5.34 -6.64 -1.70
C TYR A 109 -3.84 -6.68 -1.49
N GLY A 110 -3.38 -7.44 -0.51
CA GLY A 110 -1.98 -7.62 -0.16
C GLY A 110 -1.49 -6.63 0.90
N VAL A 111 -0.45 -7.06 1.60
CA VAL A 111 0.19 -6.30 2.70
C VAL A 111 0.71 -4.95 2.24
N ASP A 112 1.29 -4.88 1.04
CA ASP A 112 1.80 -3.63 0.45
C ASP A 112 0.80 -2.53 0.39
N TRP A 113 -0.44 -2.87 0.06
CA TRP A 113 -1.44 -1.85 -0.11
C TRP A 113 -1.75 -1.15 1.21
N LEU A 114 -1.62 -1.84 2.36
CA LEU A 114 -1.76 -1.21 3.67
C LEU A 114 -0.77 -0.06 3.88
N ASN A 115 0.44 -0.15 3.34
CA ASN A 115 1.40 0.96 3.37
C ASN A 115 0.85 2.23 2.69
N LYS A 116 -0.06 2.11 1.76
CA LYS A 116 -0.68 3.23 1.03
C LYS A 116 -1.97 3.75 1.67
N VAL A 117 -2.62 2.95 2.51
CA VAL A 117 -3.97 3.25 3.02
C VAL A 117 -4.02 4.57 3.80
N HIS A 118 -2.99 4.88 4.60
CA HIS A 118 -2.96 6.14 5.36
C HIS A 118 -2.90 7.39 4.48
N HIS A 119 -2.51 7.25 3.20
CA HIS A 119 -2.48 8.35 2.25
C HIS A 119 -3.81 8.58 1.52
N ILE A 120 -4.72 7.60 1.54
CA ILE A 120 -5.98 7.68 0.77
C ILE A 120 -6.77 8.94 1.11
N PHE A 121 -6.83 9.29 2.38
CA PHE A 121 -7.52 10.48 2.88
C PHE A 121 -6.58 11.66 3.20
N LYS A 122 -5.25 11.49 3.05
CA LYS A 122 -4.27 12.53 3.38
C LYS A 122 -4.39 13.70 2.40
N GLY A 123 -4.52 14.91 2.92
CA GLY A 123 -4.66 16.13 2.11
C GLY A 123 -6.10 16.44 1.65
N HIS A 124 -7.04 15.53 1.86
CA HIS A 124 -8.46 15.70 1.54
C HIS A 124 -9.34 15.91 2.78
N GLN A 125 -8.71 16.21 3.93
CA GLN A 125 -9.39 16.38 5.22
C GLN A 125 -10.30 17.62 5.29
N GLY A 126 -10.32 18.44 4.25
CA GLY A 126 -11.09 19.69 4.25
C GLY A 126 -12.56 19.58 3.83
N SER A 127 -13.02 18.49 3.19
CA SER A 127 -14.43 18.38 2.78
C SER A 127 -14.93 16.95 2.60
N ILE A 128 -14.56 16.30 1.50
CA ILE A 128 -15.24 15.04 1.08
C ILE A 128 -14.72 13.81 1.85
N GLY A 129 -13.43 13.79 2.21
CA GLY A 129 -12.85 12.70 3.00
C GLY A 129 -13.45 12.63 4.40
N ASN A 130 -13.60 13.78 5.08
CA ASN A 130 -14.24 13.85 6.40
C ASN A 130 -15.70 13.42 6.33
N THR A 131 -16.43 13.85 5.30
CA THR A 131 -17.83 13.48 5.10
C THR A 131 -17.97 11.97 4.88
N LEU A 132 -17.08 11.34 4.10
CA LEU A 132 -17.06 9.89 3.92
C LEU A 132 -16.77 9.15 5.23
N ILE A 133 -15.79 9.62 6.01
CA ILE A 133 -15.46 9.03 7.31
C ILE A 133 -16.64 9.12 8.26
N GLN A 134 -17.28 10.30 8.37
CA GLN A 134 -18.46 10.50 9.22
C GLN A 134 -19.61 9.58 8.80
N LYS A 135 -19.94 9.53 7.50
CA LYS A 135 -21.01 8.68 6.97
C LYS A 135 -20.73 7.19 7.11
N SER A 136 -19.47 6.79 7.18
CA SER A 136 -19.03 5.41 7.34
C SER A 136 -18.80 5.03 8.80
N GLY A 137 -18.84 5.98 9.73
CA GLY A 137 -18.59 5.78 11.15
C GLY A 137 -17.13 5.67 11.55
N SER A 138 -16.22 5.35 10.62
CA SER A 138 -14.77 5.31 10.84
C SER A 138 -14.00 5.42 9.53
N MET A 139 -12.70 5.75 9.63
CA MET A 139 -11.81 5.76 8.46
C MET A 139 -11.70 4.36 7.83
N GLY A 140 -11.59 3.32 8.65
CA GLY A 140 -11.50 1.95 8.16
C GLY A 140 -12.73 1.54 7.36
N ASN A 141 -13.91 1.83 7.87
CA ASN A 141 -15.16 1.57 7.16
C ASN A 141 -15.26 2.39 5.86
N ALA A 142 -14.81 3.64 5.87
CA ALA A 142 -14.78 4.48 4.67
C ALA A 142 -13.87 3.89 3.59
N VAL A 143 -12.66 3.43 3.96
CA VAL A 143 -11.73 2.75 3.04
C VAL A 143 -12.39 1.49 2.46
N VAL A 144 -12.92 0.61 3.31
CA VAL A 144 -13.55 -0.63 2.88
C VAL A 144 -14.76 -0.37 1.97
N ALA A 145 -15.63 0.57 2.34
CA ALA A 145 -16.80 0.92 1.53
C ALA A 145 -16.41 1.49 0.16
N THR A 146 -15.38 2.36 0.13
CA THR A 146 -14.88 2.95 -1.12
C THR A 146 -14.25 1.86 -2.00
N GLN A 147 -13.46 0.96 -1.41
CA GLN A 147 -12.85 -0.14 -2.15
C GLN A 147 -13.91 -1.09 -2.72
N LYS A 148 -14.94 -1.44 -1.96
CA LYS A 148 -16.07 -2.24 -2.47
C LYS A 148 -16.78 -1.58 -3.64
N ALA A 149 -16.97 -0.26 -3.59
CA ALA A 149 -17.58 0.48 -4.70
C ALA A 149 -16.69 0.47 -5.96
N VAL A 150 -15.37 0.56 -5.79
CA VAL A 150 -14.40 0.41 -6.89
C VAL A 150 -14.42 -1.01 -7.47
N ASP A 151 -14.43 -2.05 -6.62
CA ASP A 151 -14.48 -3.45 -7.07
C ASP A 151 -15.74 -3.76 -7.88
N ALA A 152 -16.86 -3.15 -7.53
CA ALA A 152 -18.12 -3.30 -8.27
C ALA A 152 -18.04 -2.81 -9.72
N LEU A 153 -17.08 -1.93 -10.06
CA LEU A 153 -16.84 -1.48 -11.43
C LEU A 153 -16.18 -2.54 -12.31
N LYS A 154 -15.64 -3.62 -11.73
CA LYS A 154 -14.95 -4.74 -12.43
C LYS A 154 -13.91 -4.24 -13.43
N LEU A 155 -13.04 -3.34 -13.00
CA LEU A 155 -12.05 -2.72 -13.86
C LEU A 155 -11.01 -3.74 -14.35
N THR A 156 -10.78 -3.81 -15.64
CA THR A 156 -9.85 -4.75 -16.28
C THR A 156 -8.63 -4.07 -16.90
N LYS A 157 -8.76 -2.78 -17.28
CA LYS A 157 -7.67 -2.03 -17.91
C LYS A 157 -6.58 -1.76 -16.89
N THR A 158 -5.41 -2.35 -17.07
CA THR A 158 -4.23 -2.10 -16.23
C THR A 158 -3.81 -0.63 -16.33
N GLY A 159 -3.45 -0.03 -15.20
CA GLY A 159 -2.99 1.34 -15.15
C GLY A 159 -3.49 2.11 -13.91
N ASN A 160 -3.21 3.41 -13.92
CA ASN A 160 -3.58 4.33 -12.87
C ASN A 160 -4.46 5.44 -13.47
N TYR A 161 -5.74 5.47 -13.10
CA TYR A 161 -6.71 6.40 -13.67
C TYR A 161 -7.84 6.74 -12.68
N PRO A 162 -8.53 7.88 -12.86
CA PRO A 162 -9.66 8.25 -12.02
C PRO A 162 -10.92 7.46 -12.40
N VAL A 163 -11.73 7.14 -11.41
CA VAL A 163 -13.07 6.58 -11.56
C VAL A 163 -14.04 7.31 -10.62
N THR A 164 -15.29 7.39 -11.00
CA THR A 164 -16.36 7.94 -10.16
C THR A 164 -17.11 6.81 -9.50
N VAL A 165 -17.29 6.88 -8.18
CA VAL A 165 -18.04 5.90 -7.39
C VAL A 165 -18.98 6.60 -6.41
N THR A 166 -20.07 5.92 -6.03
CA THR A 166 -20.96 6.37 -4.97
C THR A 166 -20.75 5.51 -3.73
N VAL A 167 -20.41 6.14 -2.63
CA VAL A 167 -20.13 5.50 -1.34
C VAL A 167 -21.02 6.12 -0.26
N ASN A 168 -21.89 5.33 0.34
CA ASN A 168 -22.83 5.78 1.38
C ASN A 168 -23.64 7.04 0.96
N GLY A 169 -24.07 7.08 -0.31
CA GLY A 169 -24.81 8.20 -0.89
C GLY A 169 -23.98 9.42 -1.29
N ILE A 170 -22.65 9.34 -1.20
CA ILE A 170 -21.74 10.40 -1.62
C ILE A 170 -21.04 9.97 -2.91
N THR A 171 -21.12 10.79 -3.95
CA THR A 171 -20.37 10.60 -5.19
C THR A 171 -18.97 11.19 -5.04
N VAL A 172 -17.95 10.40 -5.35
CA VAL A 172 -16.55 10.79 -5.24
C VAL A 172 -15.77 10.34 -6.46
N ILE A 173 -14.72 11.08 -6.81
CA ILE A 173 -13.72 10.65 -7.78
C ILE A 173 -12.59 10.01 -7.02
N VAL A 174 -12.26 8.77 -7.39
CA VAL A 174 -11.20 7.97 -6.78
C VAL A 174 -10.15 7.67 -7.82
N ARG A 175 -8.89 7.95 -7.52
CA ARG A 175 -7.79 7.42 -8.33
C ARG A 175 -7.55 5.98 -7.93
N VAL A 176 -7.57 5.08 -8.93
CA VAL A 176 -7.36 3.65 -8.74
C VAL A 176 -6.11 3.20 -9.48
N TYR A 177 -5.44 2.22 -8.92
CA TYR A 177 -4.40 1.43 -9.60
C TYR A 177 -4.95 0.04 -9.86
N VAL A 178 -4.97 -0.37 -11.12
CA VAL A 178 -5.43 -1.71 -11.55
C VAL A 178 -4.24 -2.49 -12.06
N ASN A 179 -4.04 -3.68 -11.53
CA ASN A 179 -3.03 -4.62 -11.99
C ASN A 179 -3.59 -6.04 -11.91
N ASN A 180 -3.46 -6.80 -13.00
CA ASN A 180 -3.96 -8.18 -13.12
C ASN A 180 -5.43 -8.33 -12.67
N GLY A 181 -6.28 -7.38 -13.04
CA GLY A 181 -7.71 -7.38 -12.67
C GLY A 181 -8.01 -7.04 -11.21
N VAL A 182 -6.99 -6.74 -10.40
CA VAL A 182 -7.16 -6.28 -9.02
C VAL A 182 -7.07 -4.77 -8.97
N SER A 183 -8.16 -4.14 -8.54
CA SER A 183 -8.25 -2.69 -8.37
C SER A 183 -7.89 -2.30 -6.94
N ARG A 184 -7.08 -1.27 -6.77
CA ARG A 184 -6.72 -0.72 -5.44
C ARG A 184 -6.88 0.80 -5.47
N ILE A 185 -7.52 1.37 -4.45
CA ILE A 185 -7.58 2.82 -4.31
C ILE A 185 -6.19 3.37 -4.03
N ALA A 186 -5.83 4.45 -4.72
CA ALA A 186 -4.61 5.20 -4.46
C ALA A 186 -4.90 6.48 -3.66
N THR A 187 -5.95 7.22 -4.02
CA THR A 187 -6.38 8.43 -3.31
C THR A 187 -7.79 8.82 -3.70
N ILE A 188 -8.45 9.61 -2.84
CA ILE A 188 -9.72 10.27 -3.15
C ILE A 188 -9.38 11.66 -3.67
N LEU A 189 -9.95 12.03 -4.82
CA LEU A 189 -9.78 13.34 -5.45
C LEU A 189 -10.92 14.27 -5.04
N LYS A 190 -10.66 15.57 -5.00
CA LYS A 190 -11.73 16.57 -4.88
C LYS A 190 -12.60 16.52 -6.15
N MET A 191 -13.90 16.59 -5.98
CA MET A 191 -14.78 17.04 -7.05
C MET A 191 -14.65 18.54 -7.24
#